data_fb8548dfa9717f78bf04a3e3e2ebb9db
#
_entry.id   fb8548dfa9717f78bf04a3e3e2ebb9db
#
_cell.length_a   1.000
_cell.length_b   1.000
_cell.length_c   1.000
_cell.angle_alpha   90.00
_cell.angle_beta   90.00
_cell.angle_gamma   90.00
#
_symmetry.space_group_name_H-M   'P 1'
#
loop_
_entity.id
_entity.type
_entity.pdbx_description
1 polymer ?
#
loop_
_entity_poly.entity_id
_entity_poly.type
_entity_poly.pdbx_seq_one_letter_code
_entity_poly.pdbx_strand_id
1 'polypeptide(L)'
;MASTIEKKEHSQVVISLEAGIEEWKAALKQAYNKNKGRFQVPGFRKGKVPFQLVCQYYGEGVLYDDAMNEIANKQYPEAVKEHDLKVVSRPEMDVTGLDENGLKYTISVYVKPEFELGQYEGVEVPYKDIEVADKDIDDELERMAKRNSSLEEITDRPAAEGDTVTIDYEGFKDGVAFEGGKGEGYNLKLGSHSFIPGFEEQVAGHSEGDEFTIEVKFPEDYHSEDLKGADATFNVKIHAIKAEVVPEIDDEFAKDVSAFDTLDELKADIRKNKEEKAAKDNKAAFENETVRAVCDNCEIDIPQPMIDNEVEQMAQDQNARMSSQGIELSMYLQYLGQTMDEFKKSLEPMARVRVKSSLVIEKITEKLNPEVSDADYEEEIKTIADSYKIDVEKVKESIGEDASFIKDSIRARKTVEYLASKAKKVEPKEPVAEEEKKPAKKAAAKKTAKADDAAEEKPAKKTASKKADDEGESKETKAKKAPAKKAAQAEEVPADGEEKPKKTRAKKAKADSEE
;
A
#
# COMPACT_ATOMS: atom_id res chain seq x y z
N MET A 1 12.39 -39.36 18.68
CA MET A 1 12.95 -38.28 19.52
C MET A 1 11.94 -37.94 20.60
N ALA A 2 12.35 -37.60 21.80
CA ALA A 2 11.39 -37.18 22.81
C ALA A 2 11.20 -35.66 22.66
N SER A 3 10.18 -35.27 21.92
CA SER A 3 9.73 -33.88 21.88
C SER A 3 8.60 -33.71 22.90
N THR A 4 8.67 -32.65 23.71
CA THR A 4 7.59 -32.29 24.63
C THR A 4 7.06 -30.95 24.27
N ILE A 5 5.73 -30.81 24.25
CA ILE A 5 5.06 -29.55 23.96
C ILE A 5 4.37 -28.98 25.20
N GLU A 6 4.50 -27.68 25.37
CA GLU A 6 3.75 -26.88 26.32
C GLU A 6 2.93 -25.85 25.56
N LYS A 7 1.59 -25.93 25.66
CA LYS A 7 0.69 -24.91 25.10
C LYS A 7 0.60 -23.76 26.10
N LYS A 8 0.82 -22.55 25.62
CA LYS A 8 0.66 -21.29 26.37
C LYS A 8 -0.55 -20.50 25.90
N GLU A 9 -0.82 -19.39 26.53
CA GLU A 9 -1.87 -18.45 26.12
C GLU A 9 -1.59 -17.89 24.72
N HIS A 10 -2.60 -17.36 24.06
CA HIS A 10 -2.52 -16.75 22.72
C HIS A 10 -2.00 -17.69 21.63
N SER A 11 -2.37 -18.99 21.72
CA SER A 11 -1.96 -20.00 20.74
C SER A 11 -0.44 -20.14 20.55
N GLN A 12 0.35 -19.76 21.56
CA GLN A 12 1.78 -20.02 21.61
C GLN A 12 2.05 -21.46 22.05
N VAL A 13 2.97 -22.12 21.36
CA VAL A 13 3.43 -23.47 21.70
C VAL A 13 4.95 -23.43 21.88
N VAL A 14 5.42 -23.97 22.97
CA VAL A 14 6.85 -24.17 23.24
C VAL A 14 7.17 -25.63 23.07
N ILE A 15 8.04 -25.94 22.14
CA ILE A 15 8.53 -27.27 21.84
C ILE A 15 9.90 -27.43 22.52
N SER A 16 10.02 -28.30 23.47
CA SER A 16 11.30 -28.63 24.11
C SER A 16 11.94 -29.82 23.41
N LEU A 17 13.18 -29.61 22.98
CA LEU A 17 13.95 -30.57 22.19
C LEU A 17 15.32 -30.82 22.84
N GLU A 18 15.80 -32.03 22.67
CA GLU A 18 17.12 -32.45 23.16
C GLU A 18 17.92 -33.08 22.02
N ALA A 19 19.17 -32.66 21.86
CA ALA A 19 20.12 -33.30 20.95
C ALA A 19 21.27 -33.91 21.76
N GLY A 20 21.47 -35.19 21.60
CA GLY A 20 22.53 -35.91 22.31
C GLY A 20 23.92 -35.41 21.94
N ILE A 21 24.90 -35.71 22.81
CA ILE A 21 26.29 -35.22 22.63
C ILE A 21 26.92 -35.67 21.30
N GLU A 22 26.57 -36.83 20.79
CA GLU A 22 27.05 -37.35 19.49
C GLU A 22 26.50 -36.53 18.35
N GLU A 23 25.21 -36.18 18.41
CA GLU A 23 24.53 -35.36 17.43
C GLU A 23 25.07 -33.92 17.45
N TRP A 24 25.26 -33.37 18.64
CA TRP A 24 25.89 -32.06 18.84
C TRP A 24 27.28 -31.99 18.21
N LYS A 25 28.16 -32.97 18.48
CA LYS A 25 29.50 -33.06 17.91
C LYS A 25 29.47 -33.20 16.38
N ALA A 26 28.49 -33.94 15.86
CA ALA A 26 28.30 -34.07 14.40
C ALA A 26 27.89 -32.72 13.77
N ALA A 27 26.98 -31.99 14.41
CA ALA A 27 26.53 -30.68 13.98
C ALA A 27 27.67 -29.65 14.01
N LEU A 28 28.49 -29.64 15.07
CA LEU A 28 29.69 -28.80 15.14
C LEU A 28 30.66 -29.06 13.98
N LYS A 29 30.86 -30.32 13.60
CA LYS A 29 31.70 -30.68 12.43
C LYS A 29 31.06 -30.21 11.12
N GLN A 30 29.74 -30.27 10.98
CA GLN A 30 29.04 -29.76 9.80
C GLN A 30 29.12 -28.25 9.73
N ALA A 31 28.86 -27.53 10.84
CA ALA A 31 29.01 -26.07 10.96
C ALA A 31 30.43 -25.62 10.59
N TYR A 32 31.46 -26.31 11.11
CA TYR A 32 32.83 -26.05 10.71
C TYR A 32 33.04 -26.25 9.21
N ASN A 33 32.59 -27.34 8.63
CA ASN A 33 32.77 -27.63 7.20
C ASN A 33 32.13 -26.56 6.31
N LYS A 34 30.97 -26.06 6.70
CA LYS A 34 30.24 -24.99 6.05
C LYS A 34 31.00 -23.67 6.12
N ASN A 35 31.57 -23.37 7.30
CA ASN A 35 32.20 -22.10 7.61
C ASN A 35 33.74 -22.09 7.53
N LYS A 36 34.39 -23.20 7.21
CA LYS A 36 35.87 -23.30 7.19
C LYS A 36 36.57 -22.24 6.34
N GLY A 37 35.88 -21.71 5.34
CA GLY A 37 36.38 -20.61 4.51
C GLY A 37 36.45 -19.25 5.21
N ARG A 38 35.83 -19.08 6.39
CA ARG A 38 35.86 -17.84 7.17
C ARG A 38 37.08 -17.77 8.12
N PHE A 39 37.63 -18.93 8.52
CA PHE A 39 38.68 -19.00 9.51
C PHE A 39 40.07 -18.84 8.91
N GLN A 40 40.88 -18.00 9.55
CA GLN A 40 42.26 -17.72 9.18
C GLN A 40 43.14 -17.81 10.41
N VAL A 41 44.06 -18.76 10.42
CA VAL A 41 45.07 -18.96 11.50
C VAL A 41 46.44 -18.85 10.88
N PRO A 42 47.39 -18.14 11.53
CA PRO A 42 48.77 -18.06 11.06
C PRO A 42 49.38 -19.45 10.81
N GLY A 43 50.06 -19.62 9.67
CA GLY A 43 50.61 -20.89 9.23
C GLY A 43 49.70 -21.80 8.43
N PHE A 44 48.41 -21.47 8.27
CA PHE A 44 47.46 -22.24 7.50
C PHE A 44 46.83 -21.42 6.37
N ARG A 45 46.63 -22.08 5.20
CA ARG A 45 45.86 -21.50 4.11
C ARG A 45 44.37 -21.39 4.49
N LYS A 46 43.74 -20.30 4.15
CA LYS A 46 42.31 -20.05 4.34
C LYS A 46 41.46 -21.26 3.90
N GLY A 47 40.57 -21.75 4.77
CA GLY A 47 39.72 -22.92 4.51
C GLY A 47 40.40 -24.28 4.69
N LYS A 48 41.66 -24.31 5.15
CA LYS A 48 42.43 -25.55 5.45
C LYS A 48 42.86 -25.66 6.91
N VAL A 49 42.37 -24.79 7.76
CA VAL A 49 42.61 -24.83 9.20
C VAL A 49 41.89 -26.05 9.80
N PRO A 50 42.55 -26.93 10.52
CA PRO A 50 41.88 -28.08 11.17
C PRO A 50 40.84 -27.63 12.22
N PHE A 51 39.77 -28.39 12.41
CA PHE A 51 38.69 -28.10 13.37
C PHE A 51 39.21 -27.79 14.78
N GLN A 52 40.12 -28.63 15.31
CA GLN A 52 40.69 -28.45 16.64
C GLN A 52 41.40 -27.11 16.81
N LEU A 53 42.13 -26.65 15.78
CA LEU A 53 42.80 -25.37 15.79
C LEU A 53 41.82 -24.19 15.69
N VAL A 54 40.71 -24.35 14.99
CA VAL A 54 39.66 -23.32 14.98
C VAL A 54 39.06 -23.18 16.38
N CYS A 55 38.71 -24.29 17.04
CA CYS A 55 38.21 -24.29 18.41
C CYS A 55 39.22 -23.71 19.42
N GLN A 56 40.51 -24.01 19.25
CA GLN A 56 41.56 -23.48 20.14
C GLN A 56 41.80 -21.99 19.93
N TYR A 57 41.72 -21.48 18.69
CA TYR A 57 42.07 -20.10 18.35
C TYR A 57 40.88 -19.13 18.49
N TYR A 58 39.68 -19.56 18.10
CA TYR A 58 38.46 -18.73 18.09
C TYR A 58 37.46 -19.10 19.21
N GLY A 59 37.72 -20.21 19.90
CA GLY A 59 36.72 -20.82 20.82
C GLY A 59 35.72 -21.69 20.08
N GLU A 60 35.15 -22.69 20.76
CA GLU A 60 34.09 -23.55 20.17
C GLU A 60 32.81 -22.76 19.91
N GLY A 61 32.52 -21.75 20.72
CA GLY A 61 31.33 -20.92 20.64
C GLY A 61 31.08 -20.26 19.28
N VAL A 62 32.15 -20.02 18.50
CA VAL A 62 32.04 -19.44 17.14
C VAL A 62 31.25 -20.32 16.17
N LEU A 63 31.04 -21.59 16.49
CA LEU A 63 30.29 -22.57 15.67
C LEU A 63 28.95 -22.96 16.28
N TYR A 64 28.61 -22.46 17.47
CA TYR A 64 27.42 -22.90 18.19
C TYR A 64 26.13 -22.53 17.47
N ASP A 65 25.99 -21.29 17.01
CA ASP A 65 24.79 -20.83 16.29
C ASP A 65 24.55 -21.64 15.01
N ASP A 66 25.60 -21.88 14.23
CA ASP A 66 25.51 -22.68 13.02
C ASP A 66 25.20 -24.15 13.32
N ALA A 67 25.76 -24.73 14.38
CA ALA A 67 25.51 -26.09 14.81
C ALA A 67 24.08 -26.26 15.36
N MET A 68 23.59 -25.31 16.16
CA MET A 68 22.22 -25.25 16.65
C MET A 68 21.22 -25.19 15.49
N ASN A 69 21.46 -24.32 14.51
CA ASN A 69 20.61 -24.22 13.33
C ASN A 69 20.59 -25.52 12.52
N GLU A 70 21.70 -26.24 12.39
CA GLU A 70 21.75 -27.54 11.69
C GLU A 70 20.90 -28.61 12.42
N ILE A 71 20.91 -28.61 13.76
CA ILE A 71 20.07 -29.51 14.56
C ILE A 71 18.60 -29.11 14.47
N ALA A 72 18.31 -27.82 14.68
CA ALA A 72 16.94 -27.31 14.62
C ALA A 72 16.29 -27.57 13.26
N ASN A 73 17.01 -27.36 12.16
CA ASN A 73 16.50 -27.63 10.82
C ASN A 73 16.12 -29.10 10.56
N LYS A 74 16.63 -30.03 11.35
CA LYS A 74 16.27 -31.44 11.25
C LYS A 74 15.14 -31.77 12.23
N GLN A 75 15.30 -31.42 13.51
CA GLN A 75 14.39 -31.85 14.57
C GLN A 75 13.08 -31.06 14.55
N TYR A 76 13.08 -29.77 14.22
CA TYR A 76 11.87 -28.94 14.21
C TYR A 76 10.78 -29.42 13.23
N PRO A 77 11.08 -29.70 11.93
CA PRO A 77 10.06 -30.21 11.03
C PRO A 77 9.50 -31.58 11.44
N GLU A 78 10.31 -32.42 12.09
CA GLU A 78 9.87 -33.73 12.61
C GLU A 78 8.92 -33.51 13.79
N ALA A 79 9.26 -32.62 14.73
CA ALA A 79 8.42 -32.31 15.89
C ALA A 79 7.08 -31.65 15.46
N VAL A 80 7.10 -30.73 14.47
CA VAL A 80 5.89 -30.12 13.93
C VAL A 80 4.95 -31.18 13.33
N LYS A 81 5.51 -32.16 12.61
CA LYS A 81 4.72 -33.30 12.04
C LYS A 81 4.24 -34.25 13.09
N GLU A 82 5.07 -34.59 14.10
CA GLU A 82 4.72 -35.51 15.17
C GLU A 82 3.51 -35.02 15.98
N HIS A 83 3.43 -33.69 16.16
CA HIS A 83 2.38 -33.07 16.97
C HIS A 83 1.27 -32.41 16.12
N ASP A 84 1.28 -32.61 14.80
CA ASP A 84 0.29 -32.03 13.84
C ASP A 84 0.07 -30.50 14.03
N LEU A 85 1.16 -29.76 14.23
CA LEU A 85 1.09 -28.33 14.52
C LEU A 85 0.94 -27.52 13.23
N LYS A 86 -0.12 -26.73 13.12
CA LYS A 86 -0.32 -25.74 12.04
C LYS A 86 0.38 -24.44 12.43
N VAL A 87 1.69 -24.35 12.19
CA VAL A 87 2.51 -23.19 12.59
C VAL A 87 2.24 -21.99 11.69
N VAL A 88 2.10 -20.79 12.29
CA VAL A 88 1.80 -19.53 11.61
C VAL A 88 2.84 -18.42 11.85
N SER A 89 3.88 -18.71 12.64
CA SER A 89 4.97 -17.79 12.91
C SER A 89 6.33 -18.36 12.56
N ARG A 90 7.34 -17.52 12.51
CA ARG A 90 8.72 -17.98 12.48
C ARG A 90 9.09 -18.61 13.81
N PRO A 91 9.86 -19.72 13.83
CA PRO A 91 10.32 -20.32 15.07
C PRO A 91 11.35 -19.41 15.76
N GLU A 92 11.16 -19.20 17.05
CA GLU A 92 12.13 -18.55 17.94
C GLU A 92 12.79 -19.62 18.78
N MET A 93 14.13 -19.71 18.74
CA MET A 93 14.89 -20.74 19.41
C MET A 93 15.64 -20.17 20.60
N ASP A 94 15.45 -20.77 21.77
CA ASP A 94 16.14 -20.45 22.99
C ASP A 94 16.91 -21.67 23.52
N VAL A 95 18.17 -21.47 23.90
CA VAL A 95 19.02 -22.51 24.48
C VAL A 95 18.80 -22.57 25.98
N THR A 96 18.30 -23.69 26.46
CA THR A 96 18.08 -23.90 27.89
C THR A 96 19.30 -24.50 28.60
N GLY A 97 20.16 -25.24 27.87
CA GLY A 97 21.38 -25.78 28.43
C GLY A 97 22.25 -26.52 27.41
N LEU A 98 23.56 -26.48 27.69
CA LEU A 98 24.55 -27.30 26.97
C LEU A 98 25.43 -27.93 28.01
N ASP A 99 25.33 -29.26 28.14
CA ASP A 99 26.05 -30.05 29.14
C ASP A 99 26.76 -31.28 28.51
N GLU A 100 27.33 -32.12 29.34
CA GLU A 100 28.00 -33.33 28.91
C GLU A 100 27.05 -34.35 28.20
N ASN A 101 25.75 -34.18 28.35
CA ASN A 101 24.73 -35.06 27.74
C ASN A 101 24.32 -34.52 26.36
N GLY A 102 24.54 -33.25 26.09
CA GLY A 102 24.20 -32.64 24.81
C GLY A 102 23.57 -31.26 24.94
N LEU A 103 22.84 -30.84 23.87
CA LEU A 103 22.14 -29.58 23.77
C LEU A 103 20.67 -29.74 24.14
N LYS A 104 20.19 -28.87 25.05
CA LYS A 104 18.77 -28.71 25.36
C LYS A 104 18.32 -27.34 24.91
N TYR A 105 17.25 -27.27 24.14
CA TYR A 105 16.75 -26.02 23.63
C TYR A 105 15.22 -26.08 23.48
N THR A 106 14.64 -24.90 23.42
CA THR A 106 13.20 -24.73 23.21
C THR A 106 12.96 -23.94 21.94
N ILE A 107 11.92 -24.31 21.21
CA ILE A 107 11.45 -23.54 20.07
C ILE A 107 10.05 -23.04 20.39
N SER A 108 9.91 -21.72 20.42
CA SER A 108 8.63 -21.04 20.59
C SER A 108 8.03 -20.73 19.22
N VAL A 109 6.80 -21.17 19.00
CA VAL A 109 6.05 -20.92 17.76
C VAL A 109 4.61 -20.55 18.09
N TYR A 110 3.99 -19.80 17.22
CA TYR A 110 2.55 -19.60 17.25
C TYR A 110 1.89 -20.56 16.28
N VAL A 111 0.81 -21.17 16.72
CA VAL A 111 -0.01 -22.06 15.91
C VAL A 111 -1.35 -21.43 15.61
N LYS A 112 -2.02 -21.97 14.62
CA LYS A 112 -3.36 -21.52 14.23
C LYS A 112 -4.32 -21.67 15.43
N PRO A 113 -5.10 -20.62 15.77
CA PRO A 113 -5.96 -20.65 16.94
C PRO A 113 -7.10 -21.66 16.76
N GLU A 114 -7.35 -22.42 17.82
CA GLU A 114 -8.54 -23.27 17.93
C GLU A 114 -9.69 -22.42 18.53
N PHE A 115 -10.84 -22.39 17.87
CA PHE A 115 -12.01 -21.62 18.32
C PHE A 115 -13.29 -22.38 17.98
N GLU A 116 -14.39 -22.06 18.62
CA GLU A 116 -15.69 -22.61 18.29
C GLU A 116 -16.46 -21.69 17.34
N LEU A 117 -17.15 -22.29 16.36
CA LEU A 117 -18.00 -21.54 15.45
C LEU A 117 -19.26 -21.10 16.17
N GLY A 118 -19.52 -19.81 16.16
CA GLY A 118 -20.81 -19.27 16.56
C GLY A 118 -21.92 -19.60 15.56
N GLN A 119 -23.03 -18.86 15.64
CA GLN A 119 -24.11 -19.00 14.67
C GLN A 119 -23.64 -18.46 13.30
N TYR A 120 -23.56 -19.34 12.30
CA TYR A 120 -23.15 -18.98 10.95
C TYR A 120 -24.27 -19.17 9.90
N GLU A 121 -25.37 -19.87 10.23
CA GLU A 121 -26.55 -19.98 9.38
C GLU A 121 -27.68 -19.08 9.87
N GLY A 122 -28.42 -18.49 8.94
CA GLY A 122 -29.60 -17.66 9.25
C GLY A 122 -29.26 -16.35 9.95
N VAL A 123 -28.05 -15.83 9.77
CA VAL A 123 -27.65 -14.50 10.26
C VAL A 123 -28.46 -13.41 9.56
N GLU A 124 -28.81 -12.36 10.31
CA GLU A 124 -29.52 -11.21 9.78
C GLU A 124 -28.51 -10.22 9.19
N VAL A 125 -28.66 -9.89 7.92
CA VAL A 125 -27.74 -9.03 7.19
C VAL A 125 -28.50 -7.87 6.56
N PRO A 126 -28.08 -6.62 6.80
CA PRO A 126 -28.68 -5.47 6.14
C PRO A 126 -28.46 -5.56 4.62
N TYR A 127 -29.54 -5.44 3.87
CA TYR A 127 -29.52 -5.50 2.41
C TYR A 127 -30.29 -4.33 1.82
N LYS A 128 -29.64 -3.58 0.94
CA LYS A 128 -30.26 -2.51 0.17
C LYS A 128 -29.97 -2.76 -1.30
N ASP A 129 -31.03 -2.90 -2.09
CA ASP A 129 -30.89 -2.96 -3.55
C ASP A 129 -30.37 -1.61 -4.06
N ILE A 130 -29.34 -1.64 -4.88
CA ILE A 130 -28.88 -0.48 -5.62
C ILE A 130 -29.72 -0.47 -6.92
N GLU A 131 -30.69 0.41 -6.97
CA GLU A 131 -31.50 0.63 -8.17
C GLU A 131 -30.80 1.64 -9.08
N VAL A 132 -30.76 1.35 -10.37
CA VAL A 132 -30.24 2.27 -11.38
C VAL A 132 -31.35 3.24 -11.76
N ALA A 133 -31.21 4.50 -11.37
CA ALA A 133 -32.16 5.55 -11.74
C ALA A 133 -31.91 6.05 -13.17
N ASP A 134 -32.95 6.58 -13.82
CA ASP A 134 -32.80 7.21 -15.14
C ASP A 134 -31.76 8.34 -15.14
N LYS A 135 -31.68 9.06 -14.02
CA LYS A 135 -30.65 10.08 -13.79
C LYS A 135 -29.22 9.55 -13.93
N ASP A 136 -28.95 8.34 -13.45
CA ASP A 136 -27.60 7.75 -13.55
C ASP A 136 -27.20 7.48 -15.00
N ILE A 137 -28.20 7.24 -15.86
CA ILE A 137 -28.01 7.03 -17.30
C ILE A 137 -27.74 8.38 -17.97
N ASP A 138 -28.52 9.41 -17.64
CA ASP A 138 -28.33 10.76 -18.17
C ASP A 138 -26.97 11.35 -17.72
N ASP A 139 -26.58 11.17 -16.46
CA ASP A 139 -25.26 11.58 -15.96
C ASP A 139 -24.10 10.87 -16.70
N GLU A 140 -24.29 9.62 -17.16
CA GLU A 140 -23.28 8.91 -17.95
C GLU A 140 -23.21 9.46 -19.38
N LEU A 141 -24.36 9.70 -19.99
CA LEU A 141 -24.41 10.33 -21.32
C LEU A 141 -23.77 11.71 -21.32
N GLU A 142 -24.04 12.53 -20.30
CA GLU A 142 -23.37 13.83 -20.16
C GLU A 142 -21.85 13.69 -20.00
N ARG A 143 -21.39 12.68 -19.26
CA ARG A 143 -19.94 12.38 -19.14
C ARG A 143 -19.36 11.90 -20.46
N MET A 144 -20.08 11.10 -21.23
CA MET A 144 -19.67 10.68 -22.56
C MET A 144 -19.62 11.88 -23.52
N ALA A 145 -20.61 12.77 -23.50
CA ALA A 145 -20.66 13.97 -24.30
C ALA A 145 -19.49 14.91 -23.96
N LYS A 146 -19.20 15.15 -22.69
CA LYS A 146 -18.04 15.96 -22.26
C LYS A 146 -16.69 15.35 -22.66
N ARG A 147 -16.57 14.01 -22.68
CA ARG A 147 -15.32 13.37 -23.17
C ARG A 147 -15.12 13.48 -24.66
N ASN A 148 -16.20 13.64 -25.42
CA ASN A 148 -16.19 13.79 -26.87
C ASN A 148 -16.42 15.25 -27.30
N SER A 149 -16.26 16.22 -26.36
CA SER A 149 -16.30 17.64 -26.68
C SER A 149 -15.15 18.00 -27.62
N SER A 150 -15.43 18.87 -28.56
CA SER A 150 -14.45 19.49 -29.47
C SER A 150 -14.14 20.91 -29.05
N LEU A 151 -12.93 21.40 -29.35
CA LEU A 151 -12.57 22.77 -29.15
C LEU A 151 -12.74 23.52 -30.48
N GLU A 152 -13.74 24.38 -30.56
CA GLU A 152 -13.99 25.21 -31.72
C GLU A 152 -13.49 26.64 -31.48
N GLU A 153 -12.84 27.23 -32.49
CA GLU A 153 -12.32 28.58 -32.44
C GLU A 153 -13.45 29.59 -32.57
N ILE A 154 -13.51 30.55 -31.65
CA ILE A 154 -14.54 31.58 -31.58
C ILE A 154 -13.91 32.93 -31.83
N THR A 155 -14.44 33.64 -32.83
CA THR A 155 -14.00 34.99 -33.23
C THR A 155 -15.09 36.04 -33.08
N ASP A 156 -16.32 35.63 -32.78
CA ASP A 156 -17.53 36.46 -32.81
C ASP A 156 -17.97 36.99 -31.44
N ARG A 157 -17.38 36.50 -30.35
CA ARG A 157 -17.67 36.96 -28.99
C ARG A 157 -16.42 37.02 -28.12
N PRO A 158 -16.46 37.81 -27.03
CA PRO A 158 -15.40 37.77 -26.00
C PRO A 158 -15.31 36.39 -25.29
N ALA A 159 -14.14 36.12 -24.70
CA ALA A 159 -13.90 34.94 -23.90
C ALA A 159 -14.83 34.88 -22.68
N ALA A 160 -15.41 33.74 -22.44
CA ALA A 160 -16.30 33.47 -21.31
C ALA A 160 -15.72 32.37 -20.40
N GLU A 161 -16.27 32.27 -19.21
CA GLU A 161 -15.95 31.15 -18.29
C GLU A 161 -16.25 29.80 -18.96
N GLY A 162 -15.29 28.87 -18.88
CA GLY A 162 -15.33 27.58 -19.58
C GLY A 162 -14.55 27.52 -20.89
N ASP A 163 -14.30 28.65 -21.52
CA ASP A 163 -13.51 28.71 -22.75
C ASP A 163 -12.02 28.46 -22.50
N THR A 164 -11.32 27.96 -23.51
CA THR A 164 -9.86 27.81 -23.50
C THR A 164 -9.26 28.94 -24.33
N VAL A 165 -8.51 29.82 -23.69
CA VAL A 165 -7.83 30.93 -24.36
C VAL A 165 -6.36 30.61 -24.55
N THR A 166 -5.83 30.86 -25.74
CA THR A 166 -4.40 30.83 -26.02
C THR A 166 -3.81 32.18 -25.76
N ILE A 167 -2.96 32.33 -24.76
CA ILE A 167 -2.42 33.59 -24.29
C ILE A 167 -0.90 33.62 -24.29
N ASP A 168 -0.34 34.81 -24.52
CA ASP A 168 1.00 35.16 -24.05
C ASP A 168 0.83 36.01 -22.79
N TYR A 169 1.66 35.76 -21.81
CA TYR A 169 1.67 36.56 -20.59
C TYR A 169 3.08 36.84 -20.09
N GLU A 170 3.29 38.03 -19.51
CA GLU A 170 4.53 38.42 -18.87
C GLU A 170 4.24 39.16 -17.57
N GLY A 171 4.70 38.61 -16.47
CA GLY A 171 4.45 39.07 -15.11
C GLY A 171 5.55 39.97 -14.57
N PHE A 172 5.16 41.04 -13.90
CA PHE A 172 6.03 42.05 -13.30
C PHE A 172 5.67 42.23 -11.82
N LYS A 173 6.68 42.32 -10.98
CA LYS A 173 6.57 42.73 -9.58
C LYS A 173 7.35 44.01 -9.41
N ASP A 174 6.72 45.07 -8.90
CA ASP A 174 7.36 46.41 -8.77
C ASP A 174 8.00 46.92 -10.08
N GLY A 175 7.44 46.55 -11.23
CA GLY A 175 7.93 46.92 -12.55
C GLY A 175 9.12 46.10 -13.07
N VAL A 176 9.51 45.03 -12.36
CA VAL A 176 10.59 44.12 -12.75
C VAL A 176 10.00 42.74 -13.09
N ALA A 177 10.34 42.20 -14.27
CA ALA A 177 9.92 40.88 -14.68
C ALA A 177 10.54 39.80 -13.72
N PHE A 178 9.74 38.83 -13.32
CA PHE A 178 10.20 37.76 -12.43
C PHE A 178 10.30 36.41 -13.16
N GLU A 179 11.17 35.54 -12.66
CA GLU A 179 11.40 34.21 -13.23
C GLU A 179 10.15 33.33 -13.07
N GLY A 180 9.73 32.67 -14.17
CA GLY A 180 8.49 31.89 -14.21
C GLY A 180 7.22 32.71 -14.49
N GLY A 181 7.32 34.06 -14.60
CA GLY A 181 6.19 34.93 -14.90
C GLY A 181 5.88 35.07 -16.39
N LYS A 182 6.66 34.44 -17.29
CA LYS A 182 6.48 34.59 -18.75
C LYS A 182 6.07 33.26 -19.39
N GLY A 183 5.07 33.29 -20.27
CA GLY A 183 4.68 32.19 -21.14
C GLY A 183 4.18 32.70 -22.48
N GLU A 184 4.47 31.96 -23.56
CA GLU A 184 4.02 32.24 -24.91
C GLU A 184 3.18 31.07 -25.43
N GLY A 185 2.02 31.36 -26.04
CA GLY A 185 1.11 30.35 -26.59
C GLY A 185 0.51 29.41 -25.55
N TYR A 186 0.33 29.86 -24.32
CA TYR A 186 -0.21 29.03 -23.25
C TYR A 186 -1.73 28.88 -23.39
N ASN A 187 -2.21 27.62 -23.32
CA ASN A 187 -3.64 27.32 -23.33
C ASN A 187 -4.20 27.32 -21.90
N LEU A 188 -4.97 28.35 -21.59
CA LEU A 188 -5.62 28.55 -20.30
C LEU A 188 -7.12 28.30 -20.42
N LYS A 189 -7.65 27.33 -19.67
CA LYS A 189 -9.09 27.16 -19.54
C LYS A 189 -9.61 28.08 -18.44
N LEU A 190 -10.48 29.02 -18.78
CA LEU A 190 -11.08 29.98 -17.85
C LEU A 190 -12.01 29.25 -16.87
N GLY A 191 -11.86 29.49 -15.57
CA GLY A 191 -12.59 28.78 -14.51
C GLY A 191 -11.92 27.50 -14.04
N SER A 192 -10.73 27.18 -14.55
CA SER A 192 -9.96 26.01 -14.09
C SER A 192 -9.24 26.23 -12.77
N HIS A 193 -9.09 27.49 -12.34
CA HIS A 193 -8.30 27.93 -11.19
C HIS A 193 -6.85 27.44 -11.23
N SER A 194 -6.30 27.28 -12.42
CA SER A 194 -4.90 26.88 -12.62
C SER A 194 -3.93 28.05 -12.50
N PHE A 195 -4.42 29.29 -12.61
CA PHE A 195 -3.69 30.51 -12.35
C PHE A 195 -4.04 31.10 -10.97
N ILE A 196 -3.29 32.12 -10.59
CA ILE A 196 -3.53 32.83 -9.32
C ILE A 196 -4.93 33.47 -9.32
N PRO A 197 -5.61 33.50 -8.16
CA PRO A 197 -6.96 34.07 -8.05
C PRO A 197 -7.05 35.50 -8.63
N GLY A 198 -8.10 35.76 -9.39
CA GLY A 198 -8.31 37.04 -10.04
C GLY A 198 -7.68 37.18 -11.43
N PHE A 199 -6.86 36.22 -11.87
CA PHE A 199 -6.26 36.23 -13.20
C PHE A 199 -7.26 35.83 -14.28
N GLU A 200 -7.86 34.64 -14.13
CA GLU A 200 -8.80 34.08 -15.10
C GLU A 200 -10.07 34.92 -15.24
N GLU A 201 -10.54 35.50 -14.13
CA GLU A 201 -11.70 36.39 -14.07
C GLU A 201 -11.48 37.70 -14.85
N GLN A 202 -10.24 38.23 -14.86
CA GLN A 202 -9.90 39.43 -15.60
C GLN A 202 -9.61 39.14 -17.08
N VAL A 203 -9.23 37.93 -17.45
CA VAL A 203 -9.11 37.51 -18.87
C VAL A 203 -10.48 37.33 -19.50
N ALA A 204 -11.46 36.87 -18.72
CA ALA A 204 -12.84 36.78 -19.21
C ALA A 204 -13.39 38.16 -19.62
N GLY A 205 -14.05 38.21 -20.78
CA GLY A 205 -14.62 39.43 -21.34
C GLY A 205 -13.73 40.14 -22.37
N HIS A 206 -12.49 39.67 -22.57
CA HIS A 206 -11.62 40.18 -23.62
C HIS A 206 -11.76 39.35 -24.91
N SER A 207 -11.44 39.99 -26.05
CA SER A 207 -11.57 39.39 -27.38
C SER A 207 -10.23 38.91 -27.93
N GLU A 208 -10.27 38.11 -28.98
CA GLU A 208 -9.08 37.71 -29.72
C GLU A 208 -8.30 38.93 -30.22
N GLY A 209 -6.97 38.91 -30.01
CA GLY A 209 -6.06 39.98 -30.39
C GLY A 209 -5.91 41.10 -29.35
N ASP A 210 -6.70 41.10 -28.27
CA ASP A 210 -6.59 42.11 -27.22
C ASP A 210 -5.27 41.98 -26.46
N GLU A 211 -4.66 43.13 -26.16
CA GLU A 211 -3.50 43.27 -25.29
C GLU A 211 -3.90 44.17 -24.10
N PHE A 212 -3.80 43.60 -22.89
CA PHE A 212 -4.22 44.29 -21.67
C PHE A 212 -3.34 43.91 -20.49
N THR A 213 -3.49 44.67 -19.42
CA THR A 213 -2.74 44.42 -18.17
C THR A 213 -3.70 43.98 -17.08
N ILE A 214 -3.33 42.90 -16.38
CA ILE A 214 -4.05 42.31 -15.27
C ILE A 214 -3.32 42.65 -13.97
N GLU A 215 -4.04 43.08 -12.95
CA GLU A 215 -3.51 43.29 -11.60
C GLU A 215 -4.03 42.22 -10.68
N VAL A 216 -3.12 41.46 -10.07
CA VAL A 216 -3.45 40.34 -9.19
C VAL A 216 -2.55 40.31 -7.98
N LYS A 217 -3.02 39.66 -6.92
CA LYS A 217 -2.26 39.47 -5.69
C LYS A 217 -1.96 38.01 -5.48
N PHE A 218 -0.71 37.67 -5.26
CA PHE A 218 -0.30 36.31 -4.93
C PHE A 218 -0.84 35.89 -3.56
N PRO A 219 -1.27 34.62 -3.41
CA PRO A 219 -1.66 34.07 -2.11
C PRO A 219 -0.52 34.09 -1.09
N GLU A 220 -0.85 34.13 0.20
CA GLU A 220 0.14 34.13 1.30
C GLU A 220 0.85 32.77 1.46
N ASP A 221 0.28 31.70 0.92
CA ASP A 221 0.81 30.33 0.92
C ASP A 221 1.48 29.93 -0.41
N TYR A 222 1.77 30.92 -1.29
CA TYR A 222 2.42 30.64 -2.56
C TYR A 222 3.81 30.04 -2.37
N HIS A 223 4.21 29.11 -3.24
CA HIS A 223 5.44 28.33 -3.09
C HIS A 223 6.74 29.16 -3.18
N SER A 224 6.73 30.31 -3.86
CA SER A 224 7.88 31.24 -3.93
C SER A 224 7.79 32.28 -2.82
N GLU A 225 8.80 32.30 -1.95
CA GLU A 225 8.87 33.25 -0.83
C GLU A 225 8.90 34.71 -1.27
N ASP A 226 9.50 34.99 -2.43
CA ASP A 226 9.64 36.35 -2.98
C ASP A 226 8.30 36.89 -3.53
N LEU A 227 7.35 36.01 -3.84
CA LEU A 227 6.07 36.36 -4.44
C LEU A 227 4.89 36.27 -3.46
N LYS A 228 5.06 35.68 -2.27
CA LYS A 228 4.00 35.56 -1.26
C LYS A 228 3.37 36.89 -0.90
N GLY A 229 2.05 36.98 -1.08
CA GLY A 229 1.26 38.15 -0.75
C GLY A 229 1.63 39.42 -1.52
N ALA A 230 2.48 39.34 -2.55
CA ALA A 230 2.90 40.46 -3.36
C ALA A 230 1.87 40.82 -4.43
N ASP A 231 1.75 42.10 -4.72
CA ASP A 231 0.97 42.58 -5.86
C ASP A 231 1.83 42.42 -7.12
N ALA A 232 1.21 41.90 -8.20
CA ALA A 232 1.86 41.69 -9.48
C ALA A 232 0.97 42.18 -10.62
N THR A 233 1.61 42.61 -11.70
CA THR A 233 0.94 43.01 -12.93
C THR A 233 1.35 42.06 -14.04
N PHE A 234 0.40 41.61 -14.85
CA PHE A 234 0.65 40.76 -16.00
C PHE A 234 0.19 41.46 -17.27
N ASN A 235 1.09 41.54 -18.22
CA ASN A 235 0.72 41.92 -19.57
C ASN A 235 0.28 40.66 -20.30
N VAL A 236 -0.95 40.66 -20.78
CA VAL A 236 -1.57 39.51 -21.43
C VAL A 236 -1.99 39.86 -22.83
N LYS A 237 -1.75 38.92 -23.76
CA LYS A 237 -2.22 39.02 -25.15
C LYS A 237 -2.97 37.74 -25.48
N ILE A 238 -4.19 37.88 -25.99
CA ILE A 238 -5.00 36.76 -26.44
C ILE A 238 -4.74 36.47 -27.91
N HIS A 239 -4.35 35.24 -28.25
CA HIS A 239 -4.13 34.82 -29.65
C HIS A 239 -5.33 34.12 -30.25
N ALA A 240 -6.02 33.29 -29.49
CA ALA A 240 -7.20 32.57 -29.94
C ALA A 240 -8.11 32.26 -28.76
N ILE A 241 -9.39 32.20 -29.01
CA ILE A 241 -10.41 31.80 -28.05
C ILE A 241 -11.05 30.52 -28.59
N LYS A 242 -11.10 29.43 -27.79
CA LYS A 242 -11.71 28.18 -28.17
C LYS A 242 -12.78 27.82 -27.14
N ALA A 243 -14.02 27.61 -27.62
CA ALA A 243 -15.06 27.06 -26.77
C ALA A 243 -15.06 25.56 -26.83
N GLU A 244 -15.33 24.96 -25.68
CA GLU A 244 -15.61 23.54 -25.59
C GLU A 244 -17.06 23.32 -26.06
N VAL A 245 -17.21 22.79 -27.28
CA VAL A 245 -18.52 22.42 -27.82
C VAL A 245 -18.81 20.99 -27.44
N VAL A 246 -19.76 20.83 -26.53
CA VAL A 246 -20.28 19.52 -26.13
C VAL A 246 -21.32 19.11 -27.17
N PRO A 247 -21.21 17.93 -27.80
CA PRO A 247 -22.16 17.47 -28.80
C PRO A 247 -23.57 17.30 -28.18
N GLU A 248 -24.60 17.56 -28.97
CA GLU A 248 -25.98 17.28 -28.58
C GLU A 248 -26.16 15.76 -28.43
N ILE A 249 -26.90 15.35 -27.38
CA ILE A 249 -27.10 13.93 -27.08
C ILE A 249 -28.29 13.45 -27.91
N ASP A 250 -28.01 13.00 -29.12
CA ASP A 250 -28.95 12.52 -30.10
C ASP A 250 -28.51 11.19 -30.75
N ASP A 251 -29.16 10.76 -31.83
CA ASP A 251 -28.82 9.53 -32.55
C ASP A 251 -27.47 9.62 -33.31
N GLU A 252 -27.04 10.83 -33.69
CA GLU A 252 -25.73 11.02 -34.31
C GLU A 252 -24.61 10.85 -33.25
N PHE A 253 -24.80 11.44 -32.08
CA PHE A 253 -23.92 11.23 -30.96
C PHE A 253 -23.80 9.73 -30.60
N ALA A 254 -24.91 9.00 -30.57
CA ALA A 254 -24.89 7.57 -30.28
C ALA A 254 -24.01 6.77 -31.27
N LYS A 255 -24.05 7.10 -32.56
CA LYS A 255 -23.20 6.49 -33.60
C LYS A 255 -21.73 6.85 -33.48
N ASP A 256 -21.45 8.08 -33.05
CA ASP A 256 -20.07 8.57 -32.93
C ASP A 256 -19.33 7.95 -31.72
N VAL A 257 -20.06 7.71 -30.62
CA VAL A 257 -19.45 7.25 -29.36
C VAL A 257 -19.61 5.74 -29.11
N SER A 258 -20.42 5.05 -29.92
CA SER A 258 -20.75 3.64 -29.71
C SER A 258 -20.97 2.88 -31.01
N ALA A 259 -21.30 1.59 -30.89
CA ALA A 259 -21.68 0.74 -32.02
C ALA A 259 -23.20 0.73 -32.27
N PHE A 260 -23.98 1.59 -31.63
CA PHE A 260 -25.45 1.65 -31.74
C PHE A 260 -25.87 2.74 -32.71
N ASP A 261 -26.99 2.50 -33.37
CA ASP A 261 -27.54 3.43 -34.37
C ASP A 261 -28.48 4.49 -33.79
N THR A 262 -28.99 4.27 -32.57
CA THR A 262 -29.94 5.16 -31.90
C THR A 262 -29.57 5.44 -30.45
N LEU A 263 -29.99 6.60 -29.96
CA LEU A 263 -29.80 6.98 -28.55
C LEU A 263 -30.54 6.03 -27.60
N ASP A 264 -31.69 5.50 -27.97
CA ASP A 264 -32.44 4.57 -27.14
C ASP A 264 -31.73 3.24 -26.97
N GLU A 265 -31.05 2.72 -28.01
CA GLU A 265 -30.18 1.53 -27.90
C GLU A 265 -28.98 1.76 -27.00
N LEU A 266 -28.32 2.92 -27.13
CA LEU A 266 -27.21 3.31 -26.26
C LEU A 266 -27.68 3.42 -24.80
N LYS A 267 -28.82 4.05 -24.53
CA LYS A 267 -29.41 4.13 -23.17
C LYS A 267 -29.74 2.76 -22.60
N ALA A 268 -30.28 1.86 -23.42
CA ALA A 268 -30.58 0.49 -23.00
C ALA A 268 -29.31 -0.29 -22.65
N ASP A 269 -28.22 -0.13 -23.41
CA ASP A 269 -26.95 -0.77 -23.13
C ASP A 269 -26.29 -0.20 -21.86
N ILE A 270 -26.27 1.13 -21.70
CA ILE A 270 -25.77 1.78 -20.48
C ILE A 270 -26.56 1.28 -19.26
N ARG A 271 -27.90 1.23 -19.35
CA ARG A 271 -28.76 0.71 -18.29
C ARG A 271 -28.39 -0.72 -17.94
N LYS A 272 -28.34 -1.60 -18.95
CA LYS A 272 -27.96 -3.00 -18.77
C LYS A 272 -26.59 -3.16 -18.09
N ASN A 273 -25.59 -2.44 -18.57
CA ASN A 273 -24.24 -2.50 -17.99
C ASN A 273 -24.21 -2.00 -16.54
N LYS A 274 -24.95 -0.93 -16.22
CA LYS A 274 -25.06 -0.43 -14.85
C LYS A 274 -25.85 -1.39 -13.95
N GLU A 275 -26.92 -1.99 -14.42
CA GLU A 275 -27.71 -3.00 -13.68
C GLU A 275 -26.88 -4.26 -13.42
N GLU A 276 -26.14 -4.78 -14.40
CA GLU A 276 -25.24 -5.92 -14.22
C GLU A 276 -24.13 -5.61 -13.21
N LYS A 277 -23.57 -4.39 -13.28
CA LYS A 277 -22.57 -3.95 -12.32
C LYS A 277 -23.19 -3.80 -10.92
N ALA A 278 -24.32 -3.13 -10.80
CA ALA A 278 -25.03 -2.96 -9.53
C ALA A 278 -25.40 -4.32 -8.92
N ALA A 279 -25.86 -5.28 -9.73
CA ALA A 279 -26.15 -6.63 -9.25
C ALA A 279 -24.91 -7.35 -8.71
N LYS A 280 -23.76 -7.21 -9.39
CA LYS A 280 -22.47 -7.77 -8.91
C LYS A 280 -22.02 -7.08 -7.62
N ASP A 281 -22.07 -5.76 -7.57
CA ASP A 281 -21.67 -4.98 -6.42
C ASP A 281 -22.59 -5.27 -5.21
N ASN A 282 -23.91 -5.38 -5.43
CA ASN A 282 -24.87 -5.79 -4.40
C ASN A 282 -24.59 -7.20 -3.88
N LYS A 283 -24.33 -8.17 -4.79
CA LYS A 283 -23.97 -9.54 -4.40
C LYS A 283 -22.72 -9.53 -3.54
N ALA A 284 -21.67 -8.88 -3.98
CA ALA A 284 -20.39 -8.81 -3.26
C ALA A 284 -20.53 -8.09 -1.91
N ALA A 285 -21.28 -6.99 -1.85
CA ALA A 285 -21.56 -6.28 -0.60
C ALA A 285 -22.32 -7.16 0.40
N PHE A 286 -23.36 -7.87 -0.08
CA PHE A 286 -24.13 -8.79 0.77
C PHE A 286 -23.31 -9.97 1.28
N GLU A 287 -22.48 -10.56 0.44
CA GLU A 287 -21.54 -11.62 0.81
C GLU A 287 -20.56 -11.14 1.88
N ASN A 288 -19.98 -9.95 1.71
CA ASN A 288 -19.05 -9.37 2.68
C ASN A 288 -19.72 -9.07 4.03
N GLU A 289 -20.91 -8.48 4.02
CA GLU A 289 -21.67 -8.21 5.25
C GLU A 289 -22.12 -9.50 5.93
N THR A 290 -22.44 -10.55 5.14
CA THR A 290 -22.76 -11.88 5.69
C THR A 290 -21.55 -12.47 6.41
N VAL A 291 -20.37 -12.44 5.79
CA VAL A 291 -19.12 -12.91 6.41
C VAL A 291 -18.83 -12.11 7.67
N ARG A 292 -19.01 -10.80 7.64
CA ARG A 292 -18.82 -9.94 8.81
C ARG A 292 -19.74 -10.32 9.97
N ALA A 293 -21.05 -10.46 9.69
CA ALA A 293 -22.03 -10.86 10.70
C ALA A 293 -21.72 -12.25 11.31
N VAL A 294 -21.24 -13.18 10.48
CA VAL A 294 -20.78 -14.49 10.98
C VAL A 294 -19.52 -14.36 11.85
N CYS A 295 -18.58 -13.52 11.45
CA CYS A 295 -17.37 -13.25 12.22
C CYS A 295 -17.68 -12.61 13.57
N ASP A 296 -18.65 -11.71 13.63
CA ASP A 296 -19.04 -11.03 14.88
C ASP A 296 -19.60 -12.03 15.92
N ASN A 297 -20.20 -13.14 15.46
CA ASN A 297 -20.68 -14.23 16.30
C ASN A 297 -19.57 -15.19 16.79
N CYS A 298 -18.32 -15.01 16.33
CA CYS A 298 -17.20 -15.87 16.71
C CYS A 298 -16.20 -15.10 17.58
N GLU A 299 -15.82 -15.68 18.71
CA GLU A 299 -14.73 -15.17 19.55
C GLU A 299 -13.44 -15.92 19.20
N ILE A 300 -12.43 -15.21 18.74
CA ILE A 300 -11.16 -15.80 18.30
C ILE A 300 -10.02 -14.98 18.89
N ASP A 301 -9.13 -15.66 19.60
CA ASP A 301 -7.86 -15.09 20.06
C ASP A 301 -6.81 -15.24 18.96
N ILE A 302 -6.64 -14.19 18.16
CA ILE A 302 -5.76 -14.19 16.99
C ILE A 302 -4.34 -13.86 17.42
N PRO A 303 -3.37 -14.77 17.19
CA PRO A 303 -1.97 -14.49 17.47
C PRO A 303 -1.43 -13.28 16.70
N GLN A 304 -0.69 -12.42 17.38
CA GLN A 304 -0.12 -11.21 16.76
C GLN A 304 0.69 -11.49 15.49
N PRO A 305 1.52 -12.54 15.40
CA PRO A 305 2.25 -12.84 14.15
C PRO A 305 1.37 -13.09 12.93
N MET A 306 0.12 -13.56 13.09
CA MET A 306 -0.81 -13.69 11.96
C MET A 306 -1.25 -12.31 11.46
N ILE A 307 -1.48 -11.38 12.38
CA ILE A 307 -1.86 -10.01 12.06
C ILE A 307 -0.68 -9.30 11.38
N ASP A 308 0.53 -9.45 11.93
CA ASP A 308 1.75 -8.84 11.37
C ASP A 308 2.05 -9.35 9.95
N ASN A 309 1.87 -10.65 9.71
CA ASN A 309 2.02 -11.24 8.37
C ASN A 309 1.00 -10.66 7.38
N GLU A 310 -0.26 -10.50 7.81
CA GLU A 310 -1.31 -9.92 6.97
C GLU A 310 -1.06 -8.43 6.69
N VAL A 311 -0.59 -7.67 7.69
CA VAL A 311 -0.18 -6.27 7.52
C VAL A 311 0.94 -6.15 6.49
N GLU A 312 1.94 -7.05 6.57
CA GLU A 312 3.04 -7.08 5.59
C GLU A 312 2.53 -7.37 4.18
N GLN A 313 1.63 -8.36 4.04
CA GLN A 313 1.01 -8.69 2.76
C GLN A 313 0.20 -7.52 2.21
N MET A 314 -0.63 -6.87 3.04
CA MET A 314 -1.41 -5.70 2.64
C MET A 314 -0.51 -4.54 2.20
N ALA A 315 0.61 -4.31 2.89
CA ALA A 315 1.57 -3.28 2.52
C ALA A 315 2.26 -3.61 1.18
N GLN A 316 2.59 -4.87 0.94
CA GLN A 316 3.16 -5.33 -0.34
C GLN A 316 2.15 -5.20 -1.48
N ASP A 317 0.89 -5.58 -1.26
CA ASP A 317 -0.18 -5.44 -2.24
C ASP A 317 -0.40 -3.95 -2.62
N GLN A 318 -0.38 -3.06 -1.61
CA GLN A 318 -0.49 -1.62 -1.84
C GLN A 318 0.71 -1.08 -2.63
N ASN A 319 1.93 -1.50 -2.27
CA ASN A 319 3.14 -1.13 -3.00
C ASN A 319 3.09 -1.62 -4.46
N ALA A 320 2.69 -2.86 -4.69
CA ALA A 320 2.55 -3.42 -6.04
C ALA A 320 1.53 -2.64 -6.88
N ARG A 321 0.39 -2.28 -6.28
CA ARG A 321 -0.66 -1.48 -6.93
C ARG A 321 -0.18 -0.08 -7.30
N MET A 322 0.53 0.60 -6.40
CA MET A 322 1.09 1.92 -6.66
C MET A 322 2.24 1.87 -7.68
N SER A 323 3.10 0.85 -7.59
CA SER A 323 4.20 0.63 -8.54
C SER A 323 3.69 0.40 -9.97
N SER A 324 2.53 -0.25 -10.14
CA SER A 324 1.90 -0.41 -11.46
C SER A 324 1.46 0.94 -12.08
N GLN A 325 1.30 1.98 -11.26
CA GLN A 325 1.00 3.36 -11.65
C GLN A 325 2.27 4.24 -11.72
N GLY A 326 3.45 3.65 -11.54
CA GLY A 326 4.73 4.36 -11.56
C GLY A 326 5.06 5.13 -10.28
N ILE A 327 4.37 4.85 -9.17
CA ILE A 327 4.56 5.51 -7.88
C ILE A 327 5.14 4.50 -6.88
N GLU A 328 6.27 4.82 -6.25
CA GLU A 328 6.78 4.04 -5.13
C GLU A 328 6.07 4.41 -3.82
N LEU A 329 5.61 3.41 -3.08
CA LEU A 329 4.94 3.62 -1.78
C LEU A 329 5.83 4.41 -0.81
N SER A 330 7.13 4.16 -0.79
CA SER A 330 8.09 4.87 0.04
C SER A 330 8.12 6.37 -0.22
N MET A 331 8.11 6.77 -1.49
CA MET A 331 8.09 8.17 -1.90
C MET A 331 6.75 8.85 -1.57
N TYR A 332 5.65 8.13 -1.75
CA TYR A 332 4.32 8.61 -1.41
C TYR A 332 4.17 8.86 0.10
N LEU A 333 4.61 7.92 0.94
CA LEU A 333 4.59 8.07 2.39
C LEU A 333 5.48 9.23 2.85
N GLN A 334 6.66 9.40 2.24
CA GLN A 334 7.54 10.53 2.52
C GLN A 334 6.87 11.87 2.19
N TYR A 335 6.12 11.95 1.08
CA TYR A 335 5.35 13.13 0.72
C TYR A 335 4.27 13.46 1.75
N LEU A 336 3.62 12.43 2.32
CA LEU A 336 2.62 12.57 3.39
C LEU A 336 3.23 12.81 4.78
N GLY A 337 4.56 12.75 4.92
CA GLY A 337 5.24 12.86 6.21
C GLY A 337 5.02 11.66 7.13
N GLN A 338 4.67 10.49 6.57
CA GLN A 338 4.45 9.24 7.31
C GLN A 338 5.61 8.27 7.14
N THR A 339 5.90 7.52 8.20
CA THR A 339 6.86 6.40 8.16
C THR A 339 6.17 5.11 7.71
N MET A 340 6.94 4.15 7.20
CA MET A 340 6.42 2.81 6.85
C MET A 340 5.81 2.10 8.07
N ASP A 341 6.37 2.29 9.25
CA ASP A 341 5.86 1.67 10.49
C ASP A 341 4.52 2.26 10.91
N GLU A 342 4.33 3.57 10.78
CA GLU A 342 3.03 4.23 11.03
C GLU A 342 1.98 3.78 10.02
N PHE A 343 2.37 3.64 8.76
CA PHE A 343 1.50 3.10 7.73
C PHE A 343 1.07 1.66 8.05
N LYS A 344 2.02 0.77 8.35
CA LYS A 344 1.72 -0.61 8.77
C LYS A 344 0.80 -0.66 9.98
N LYS A 345 1.03 0.20 10.96
CA LYS A 345 0.18 0.32 12.14
C LYS A 345 -1.25 0.75 11.83
N SER A 346 -1.43 1.60 10.82
CA SER A 346 -2.76 2.01 10.36
C SER A 346 -3.52 0.87 9.67
N LEU A 347 -2.82 -0.13 9.12
CA LEU A 347 -3.41 -1.32 8.50
C LEU A 347 -3.83 -2.39 9.51
N GLU A 348 -3.28 -2.38 10.73
CA GLU A 348 -3.50 -3.43 11.75
C GLU A 348 -4.98 -3.73 12.04
N PRO A 349 -5.88 -2.74 12.23
CA PRO A 349 -7.30 -3.01 12.46
C PRO A 349 -7.96 -3.76 11.31
N MET A 350 -7.62 -3.41 10.08
CA MET A 350 -8.15 -4.06 8.87
C MET A 350 -7.57 -5.47 8.70
N ALA A 351 -6.27 -5.64 8.94
CA ALA A 351 -5.60 -6.93 8.93
C ALA A 351 -6.24 -7.90 9.93
N ARG A 352 -6.54 -7.42 11.13
CA ARG A 352 -7.22 -8.23 12.17
C ARG A 352 -8.58 -8.74 11.70
N VAL A 353 -9.39 -7.88 11.07
CA VAL A 353 -10.69 -8.28 10.50
C VAL A 353 -10.49 -9.31 9.38
N ARG A 354 -9.51 -9.10 8.51
CA ARG A 354 -9.24 -9.98 7.37
C ARG A 354 -8.76 -11.36 7.81
N VAL A 355 -7.84 -11.42 8.78
CA VAL A 355 -7.39 -12.69 9.38
C VAL A 355 -8.55 -13.41 10.06
N LYS A 356 -9.39 -12.68 10.83
CA LYS A 356 -10.58 -13.26 11.46
C LYS A 356 -11.52 -13.89 10.43
N SER A 357 -11.83 -13.17 9.37
CA SER A 357 -12.70 -13.64 8.29
C SER A 357 -12.11 -14.88 7.60
N SER A 358 -10.82 -14.90 7.32
CA SER A 358 -10.13 -16.03 6.70
C SER A 358 -10.22 -17.28 7.58
N LEU A 359 -9.96 -17.15 8.89
CA LEU A 359 -10.04 -18.26 9.85
C LEU A 359 -11.45 -18.83 9.97
N VAL A 360 -12.47 -17.96 10.02
CA VAL A 360 -13.88 -18.36 10.12
C VAL A 360 -14.32 -19.08 8.85
N ILE A 361 -14.05 -18.50 7.68
CA ILE A 361 -14.40 -19.11 6.39
C ILE A 361 -13.71 -20.46 6.24
N GLU A 362 -12.42 -20.57 6.56
CA GLU A 362 -11.69 -21.83 6.46
C GLU A 362 -12.31 -22.90 7.36
N LYS A 363 -12.63 -22.58 8.60
CA LYS A 363 -13.24 -23.54 9.54
C LYS A 363 -14.64 -23.97 9.11
N ILE A 364 -15.44 -23.06 8.53
CA ILE A 364 -16.74 -23.41 7.96
C ILE A 364 -16.55 -24.27 6.70
N THR A 365 -15.56 -23.95 5.86
CA THR A 365 -15.22 -24.72 4.67
C THR A 365 -14.79 -26.15 5.03
N GLU A 366 -13.96 -26.33 6.06
CA GLU A 366 -13.60 -27.67 6.59
C GLU A 366 -14.84 -28.45 7.04
N LYS A 367 -15.81 -27.76 7.67
CA LYS A 367 -17.04 -28.39 8.17
C LYS A 367 -18.03 -28.75 7.06
N LEU A 368 -18.22 -27.87 6.08
CA LEU A 368 -19.14 -28.07 4.96
C LEU A 368 -18.55 -28.95 3.87
N ASN A 369 -17.23 -28.92 3.71
CA ASN A 369 -16.45 -29.64 2.70
C ASN A 369 -17.11 -29.61 1.30
N PRO A 370 -17.35 -28.44 0.71
CA PRO A 370 -18.03 -28.33 -0.58
C PRO A 370 -17.23 -29.03 -1.68
N GLU A 371 -17.93 -29.81 -2.50
CA GLU A 371 -17.31 -30.46 -3.65
C GLU A 371 -16.93 -29.46 -4.73
N VAL A 372 -15.76 -29.61 -5.30
CA VAL A 372 -15.25 -28.83 -6.43
C VAL A 372 -15.31 -29.71 -7.67
N SER A 373 -16.19 -29.33 -8.62
CA SER A 373 -16.27 -30.01 -9.91
C SER A 373 -15.18 -29.50 -10.88
N ASP A 374 -14.91 -30.27 -11.92
CA ASP A 374 -13.98 -29.84 -12.97
C ASP A 374 -14.48 -28.58 -13.69
N ALA A 375 -15.81 -28.40 -13.79
CA ALA A 375 -16.40 -27.18 -14.36
C ALA A 375 -16.10 -25.95 -13.51
N ASP A 376 -16.19 -26.03 -12.18
CA ASP A 376 -15.83 -24.93 -11.27
C ASP A 376 -14.36 -24.55 -11.41
N TYR A 377 -13.49 -25.57 -11.56
CA TYR A 377 -12.07 -25.35 -11.75
C TYR A 377 -11.77 -24.64 -13.09
N GLU A 378 -12.42 -25.05 -14.18
CA GLU A 378 -12.24 -24.40 -15.49
C GLU A 378 -12.79 -22.97 -15.50
N GLU A 379 -13.91 -22.71 -14.82
CA GLU A 379 -14.46 -21.36 -14.67
C GLU A 379 -13.51 -20.45 -13.89
N GLU A 380 -12.92 -20.94 -12.81
CA GLU A 380 -11.94 -20.17 -12.02
C GLU A 380 -10.70 -19.83 -12.83
N ILE A 381 -10.14 -20.82 -13.55
CA ILE A 381 -9.01 -20.61 -14.45
C ILE A 381 -9.33 -19.57 -15.52
N LYS A 382 -10.54 -19.63 -16.09
CA LYS A 382 -10.98 -18.63 -17.08
C LYS A 382 -11.09 -17.24 -16.46
N THR A 383 -11.65 -17.14 -15.26
CA THR A 383 -11.74 -15.85 -14.53
C THR A 383 -10.38 -15.24 -14.26
N ILE A 384 -9.40 -16.07 -13.89
CA ILE A 384 -8.00 -15.63 -13.70
C ILE A 384 -7.41 -15.18 -15.04
N ALA A 385 -7.59 -15.96 -16.10
CA ALA A 385 -7.09 -15.64 -17.43
C ALA A 385 -7.65 -14.31 -17.96
N ASP A 386 -8.96 -14.09 -17.82
CA ASP A 386 -9.63 -12.85 -18.21
C ASP A 386 -9.16 -11.64 -17.39
N SER A 387 -8.95 -11.83 -16.08
CA SER A 387 -8.49 -10.75 -15.18
C SER A 387 -7.08 -10.27 -15.50
N TYR A 388 -6.19 -11.19 -15.84
CA TYR A 388 -4.81 -10.87 -16.21
C TYR A 388 -4.58 -10.70 -17.72
N LYS A 389 -5.62 -10.90 -18.55
CA LYS A 389 -5.58 -10.85 -20.02
C LYS A 389 -4.51 -11.78 -20.60
N ILE A 390 -4.44 -12.99 -20.07
CA ILE A 390 -3.52 -14.06 -20.52
C ILE A 390 -4.29 -15.29 -20.94
N ASP A 391 -3.66 -16.13 -21.76
CA ASP A 391 -4.30 -17.36 -22.24
C ASP A 391 -4.50 -18.38 -21.11
N VAL A 392 -5.64 -19.07 -21.13
CA VAL A 392 -6.01 -20.13 -20.18
C VAL A 392 -4.91 -21.21 -20.06
N GLU A 393 -4.26 -21.56 -21.18
CA GLU A 393 -3.19 -22.56 -21.21
C GLU A 393 -1.96 -22.11 -20.40
N LYS A 394 -1.60 -20.82 -20.47
CA LYS A 394 -0.49 -20.25 -19.69
C LYS A 394 -0.80 -20.20 -18.20
N VAL A 395 -2.06 -19.95 -17.83
CA VAL A 395 -2.49 -20.03 -16.44
C VAL A 395 -2.32 -21.46 -15.92
N LYS A 396 -2.78 -22.46 -16.68
CA LYS A 396 -2.63 -23.87 -16.31
C LYS A 396 -1.17 -24.30 -16.19
N GLU A 397 -0.30 -23.86 -17.12
CA GLU A 397 1.16 -24.11 -17.03
C GLU A 397 1.80 -23.47 -15.79
N SER A 398 1.39 -22.24 -15.44
CA SER A 398 1.93 -21.54 -14.26
C SER A 398 1.51 -22.16 -12.93
N ILE A 399 0.33 -22.76 -12.87
CA ILE A 399 -0.19 -23.47 -11.69
C ILE A 399 0.53 -24.81 -11.51
N GLY A 400 0.93 -25.46 -12.59
CA GLY A 400 1.58 -26.78 -12.57
C GLY A 400 0.66 -27.89 -12.08
N GLU A 401 1.26 -28.96 -11.49
CA GLU A 401 0.54 -30.15 -11.02
C GLU A 401 -0.20 -29.91 -9.69
N ASP A 402 0.18 -28.91 -8.88
CA ASP A 402 -0.44 -28.63 -7.58
C ASP A 402 -1.56 -27.59 -7.70
N ALA A 403 -2.73 -28.08 -8.07
CA ALA A 403 -3.96 -27.29 -8.14
C ALA A 403 -4.71 -27.16 -6.79
N SER A 404 -4.13 -27.61 -5.69
CA SER A 404 -4.79 -27.61 -4.36
C SER A 404 -5.20 -26.22 -3.93
N PHE A 405 -4.33 -25.24 -4.11
CA PHE A 405 -4.57 -23.83 -3.79
C PHE A 405 -5.83 -23.27 -4.50
N ILE A 406 -6.01 -23.56 -5.80
CA ILE A 406 -7.20 -23.11 -6.54
C ILE A 406 -8.45 -23.81 -6.04
N LYS A 407 -8.36 -25.12 -5.78
CA LYS A 407 -9.50 -25.86 -5.23
C LYS A 407 -9.92 -25.34 -3.86
N ASP A 408 -8.98 -24.94 -3.03
CA ASP A 408 -9.27 -24.36 -1.72
C ASP A 408 -9.89 -22.95 -1.86
N SER A 409 -9.44 -22.14 -2.82
CA SER A 409 -10.07 -20.87 -3.17
C SER A 409 -11.52 -21.06 -3.62
N ILE A 410 -11.79 -22.05 -4.50
CA ILE A 410 -13.15 -22.38 -4.97
C ILE A 410 -14.03 -22.86 -3.79
N ARG A 411 -13.50 -23.71 -2.90
CA ARG A 411 -14.22 -24.15 -1.69
C ARG A 411 -14.60 -22.97 -0.81
N ALA A 412 -13.66 -22.05 -0.57
CA ALA A 412 -13.92 -20.85 0.22
C ALA A 412 -15.01 -19.98 -0.42
N ARG A 413 -14.95 -19.75 -1.75
CA ARG A 413 -15.97 -19.01 -2.49
C ARG A 413 -17.35 -19.66 -2.38
N LYS A 414 -17.45 -20.97 -2.62
CA LYS A 414 -18.69 -21.74 -2.45
C LYS A 414 -19.24 -21.68 -1.02
N THR A 415 -18.36 -21.65 -0.03
CA THR A 415 -18.75 -21.48 1.38
C THR A 415 -19.37 -20.10 1.62
N VAL A 416 -18.78 -19.03 1.07
CA VAL A 416 -19.33 -17.67 1.18
C VAL A 416 -20.69 -17.58 0.47
N GLU A 417 -20.82 -18.15 -0.72
CA GLU A 417 -22.09 -18.22 -1.46
C GLU A 417 -23.17 -19.00 -0.70
N TYR A 418 -22.78 -20.12 -0.06
CA TYR A 418 -23.67 -20.88 0.81
C TYR A 418 -24.16 -20.04 1.98
N LEU A 419 -23.25 -19.35 2.69
CA LEU A 419 -23.59 -18.49 3.82
C LEU A 419 -24.54 -17.37 3.39
N ALA A 420 -24.27 -16.71 2.26
CA ALA A 420 -25.14 -15.68 1.70
C ALA A 420 -26.54 -16.24 1.34
N SER A 421 -26.60 -17.47 0.81
CA SER A 421 -27.88 -18.13 0.48
C SER A 421 -28.74 -18.43 1.70
N LYS A 422 -28.12 -18.64 2.86
CA LYS A 422 -28.78 -18.94 4.15
C LYS A 422 -29.04 -17.69 5.00
N ALA A 423 -28.39 -16.57 4.68
CA ALA A 423 -28.56 -15.31 5.40
C ALA A 423 -29.97 -14.73 5.18
N LYS A 424 -30.49 -14.04 6.17
CA LYS A 424 -31.76 -13.34 6.11
C LYS A 424 -31.51 -11.87 5.76
N LYS A 425 -32.06 -11.45 4.64
CA LYS A 425 -32.03 -10.04 4.23
C LYS A 425 -32.96 -9.23 5.15
N VAL A 426 -32.43 -8.20 5.79
CA VAL A 426 -33.17 -7.27 6.65
C VAL A 426 -32.95 -5.87 6.09
N GLU A 427 -34.00 -5.04 6.10
CA GLU A 427 -33.84 -3.63 5.72
C GLU A 427 -32.78 -2.97 6.61
N PRO A 428 -31.85 -2.20 6.03
CA PRO A 428 -30.85 -1.51 6.81
C PRO A 428 -31.54 -0.57 7.80
N LYS A 429 -31.33 -0.80 9.09
CA LYS A 429 -31.69 0.19 10.12
C LYS A 429 -30.93 1.46 9.77
N GLU A 430 -31.61 2.59 9.59
CA GLU A 430 -30.95 3.88 9.44
C GLU A 430 -29.85 4.00 10.50
N PRO A 431 -28.63 4.37 10.11
CA PRO A 431 -27.57 4.56 11.10
C PRO A 431 -28.07 5.61 12.08
N VAL A 432 -28.31 5.20 13.33
CA VAL A 432 -28.38 6.12 14.44
C VAL A 432 -27.04 6.84 14.39
N ALA A 433 -27.05 8.11 14.00
CA ALA A 433 -25.86 8.94 13.94
C ALA A 433 -25.14 8.82 15.29
N GLU A 434 -24.08 8.04 15.33
CA GLU A 434 -23.10 8.16 16.39
C GLU A 434 -22.59 9.59 16.29
N GLU A 435 -22.98 10.42 17.26
CA GLU A 435 -22.42 11.74 17.45
C GLU A 435 -20.89 11.60 17.48
N GLU A 436 -20.25 11.90 16.35
CA GLU A 436 -18.83 12.19 16.33
C GLU A 436 -18.55 13.24 17.38
N LYS A 437 -17.99 12.84 18.50
CA LYS A 437 -17.39 13.73 19.48
C LYS A 437 -16.25 14.48 18.80
N LYS A 438 -16.60 15.58 18.11
CA LYS A 438 -15.62 16.56 17.65
C LYS A 438 -14.79 17.03 18.85
N PRO A 439 -13.47 17.05 18.77
CA PRO A 439 -12.65 17.59 19.84
C PRO A 439 -13.00 19.06 20.05
N ALA A 440 -13.39 19.39 21.26
CA ALA A 440 -13.77 20.72 21.67
C ALA A 440 -12.65 21.73 21.42
N LYS A 441 -12.76 22.54 20.39
CA LYS A 441 -12.00 23.78 20.23
C LYS A 441 -12.43 24.71 21.35
N LYS A 442 -11.54 25.00 22.31
CA LYS A 442 -11.68 26.08 23.27
C LYS A 442 -11.79 27.40 22.51
N ALA A 443 -13.01 27.85 22.30
CA ALA A 443 -13.28 29.19 21.85
C ALA A 443 -13.23 30.14 23.06
N ALA A 444 -12.27 31.05 23.04
CA ALA A 444 -12.23 32.20 23.90
C ALA A 444 -13.35 33.16 23.45
N ALA A 445 -14.45 33.20 24.19
CA ALA A 445 -15.50 34.22 24.01
C ALA A 445 -15.24 35.40 24.93
N LYS A 446 -14.87 36.49 24.30
CA LYS A 446 -14.93 37.85 24.83
C LYS A 446 -16.37 38.20 25.22
N LYS A 447 -16.60 38.52 26.47
CA LYS A 447 -17.81 39.25 26.89
C LYS A 447 -17.40 40.58 27.51
N THR A 448 -17.86 41.62 26.86
CA THR A 448 -17.80 43.01 27.30
C THR A 448 -19.00 43.34 28.24
N ALA A 449 -18.64 44.06 29.30
CA ALA A 449 -19.37 45.13 30.01
C ALA A 449 -20.66 44.83 30.79
N LYS A 450 -20.70 45.07 32.07
CA LYS A 450 -21.03 46.30 32.80
C LYS A 450 -20.97 46.09 34.30
N ALA A 451 -20.19 46.95 34.94
CA ALA A 451 -20.41 47.78 36.12
C ALA A 451 -21.45 47.28 37.14
N ASP A 452 -21.11 47.15 38.41
CA ASP A 452 -21.03 48.17 39.45
C ASP A 452 -20.58 47.54 40.78
N ASP A 453 -19.65 48.24 41.38
CA ASP A 453 -19.55 48.83 42.71
C ASP A 453 -19.19 47.97 43.93
N ALA A 454 -18.26 48.57 44.64
CA ALA A 454 -17.98 48.60 46.09
C ALA A 454 -16.95 47.61 46.68
N ALA A 455 -15.85 48.24 46.98
CA ALA A 455 -15.18 48.41 48.26
C ALA A 455 -14.16 47.32 48.73
N GLU A 456 -12.91 47.85 48.84
CA GLU A 456 -11.99 47.74 49.98
C GLU A 456 -11.49 46.34 50.37
N GLU A 457 -10.25 46.07 50.46
CA GLU A 457 -9.10 46.66 51.13
C GLU A 457 -7.80 45.96 50.72
N LYS A 458 -6.76 46.72 50.56
CA LYS A 458 -5.35 46.33 50.59
C LYS A 458 -4.90 46.21 52.06
N PRO A 459 -3.66 45.77 52.45
CA PRO A 459 -2.46 45.61 51.68
C PRO A 459 -1.45 44.55 52.20
N ALA A 460 -0.35 44.48 51.45
CA ALA A 460 1.05 44.44 51.90
C ALA A 460 1.72 43.10 52.12
N LYS A 461 2.72 42.91 51.33
CA LYS A 461 4.17 43.10 51.48
C LYS A 461 4.99 41.94 52.05
N LYS A 462 5.98 41.69 51.29
CA LYS A 462 7.42 41.53 51.58
C LYS A 462 7.96 40.12 51.52
N THR A 463 8.85 39.98 50.63
CA THR A 463 10.32 40.09 50.58
C THR A 463 11.08 38.86 50.96
N ALA A 464 11.89 38.50 50.02
CA ALA A 464 13.35 38.34 50.06
C ALA A 464 13.82 37.01 50.66
N SER A 465 14.67 36.35 50.06
CA SER A 465 16.01 36.51 49.55
C SER A 465 16.91 35.40 50.08
N LYS A 466 17.89 35.12 49.26
CA LYS A 466 19.28 34.73 49.55
C LYS A 466 19.59 33.23 49.69
N LYS A 467 20.43 32.85 48.74
CA LYS A 467 21.91 32.68 48.87
C LYS A 467 22.28 31.36 49.56
N ALA A 468 23.24 30.66 49.24
CA ALA A 468 24.47 30.75 48.49
C ALA A 468 25.08 29.34 48.37
N ASP A 469 25.85 29.21 47.43
CA ASP A 469 27.27 28.86 47.31
C ASP A 469 27.55 27.36 47.43
N ASP A 470 28.41 26.73 46.73
CA ASP A 470 29.77 27.08 46.34
C ASP A 470 30.37 26.03 45.39
N GLU A 471 31.16 26.50 44.47
CA GLU A 471 32.44 26.01 43.94
C GLU A 471 32.60 24.51 43.60
N GLY A 472 33.21 24.14 42.55
CA GLY A 472 34.35 24.66 41.83
C GLY A 472 34.75 23.82 40.66
N GLU A 473 35.32 24.55 39.78
CA GLU A 473 36.56 24.34 38.99
C GLU A 473 36.65 23.09 38.12
N SER A 474 36.84 23.24 36.92
CA SER A 474 37.65 23.92 35.90
C SER A 474 38.40 22.90 35.05
N LYS A 475 38.45 23.07 33.81
CA LYS A 475 39.47 23.33 32.78
C LYS A 475 39.04 22.75 31.44
N GLU A 476 38.67 23.61 30.49
CA GLU A 476 39.49 24.14 29.39
C GLU A 476 40.39 23.12 28.68
N THR A 477 40.13 22.91 27.40
CA THR A 477 41.00 23.33 26.29
C THR A 477 40.36 23.02 24.95
N LYS A 478 39.96 24.07 24.19
CA LYS A 478 40.50 24.56 22.90
C LYS A 478 40.64 23.52 21.78
N ALA A 479 39.76 23.61 20.81
CA ALA A 479 39.89 24.27 19.50
C ALA A 479 41.08 23.84 18.63
N LYS A 480 40.75 23.35 17.40
CA LYS A 480 41.32 23.82 16.13
C LYS A 480 40.73 23.01 14.95
N LYS A 481 39.94 23.72 14.10
CA LYS A 481 40.26 24.06 12.71
C LYS A 481 40.43 22.92 11.70
N ALA A 482 39.51 22.98 10.72
CA ALA A 482 39.65 22.44 9.36
C ALA A 482 40.90 23.03 8.65
N PRO A 483 41.35 22.43 7.54
CA PRO A 483 41.00 22.90 6.23
C PRO A 483 40.83 21.75 5.18
N ALA A 484 39.84 21.80 4.29
CA ALA A 484 39.84 22.36 2.95
C ALA A 484 40.72 21.68 1.88
N LYS A 485 40.02 21.22 0.81
CA LYS A 485 40.36 21.22 -0.61
C LYS A 485 41.47 20.35 -1.18
N LYS A 486 41.06 19.51 -2.14
CA LYS A 486 41.50 19.44 -3.55
C LYS A 486 40.58 18.40 -4.25
N ALA A 487 39.78 18.64 -5.18
CA ALA A 487 39.76 19.10 -6.57
C ALA A 487 40.72 18.36 -7.51
N ALA A 488 40.09 17.95 -8.64
CA ALA A 488 40.62 17.53 -9.92
C ALA A 488 40.71 15.99 -10.11
N GLN A 489 40.31 15.37 -11.20
CA GLN A 489 40.10 15.85 -12.57
C GLN A 489 39.24 14.82 -13.30
N ALA A 490 38.46 15.32 -14.21
CA ALA A 490 37.80 14.60 -15.27
C ALA A 490 38.82 13.98 -16.23
N GLU A 491 38.49 12.80 -16.77
CA GLU A 491 39.09 12.36 -18.01
C GLU A 491 38.00 11.78 -18.92
N GLU A 492 38.04 12.30 -20.11
CA GLU A 492 37.10 12.17 -21.21
C GLU A 492 37.19 10.78 -21.86
N VAL A 493 36.07 10.45 -22.51
CA VAL A 493 35.77 9.41 -23.49
C VAL A 493 36.74 9.45 -24.70
N PRO A 494 36.95 8.32 -25.43
CA PRO A 494 36.36 8.33 -26.75
C PRO A 494 35.58 7.06 -27.15
N ALA A 495 34.51 7.30 -27.90
CA ALA A 495 33.79 6.36 -28.71
C ALA A 495 34.70 5.84 -29.87
N ASP A 496 34.59 4.58 -30.17
CA ASP A 496 34.32 4.03 -31.50
C ASP A 496 34.57 2.52 -31.54
N GLY A 497 33.79 1.76 -32.30
CA GLY A 497 34.11 0.39 -32.61
C GLY A 497 32.90 -0.55 -32.76
N GLU A 498 32.18 -0.40 -33.86
CA GLU A 498 31.33 -1.47 -34.41
C GLU A 498 32.10 -2.80 -34.54
N GLU A 499 31.55 -3.90 -34.07
CA GLU A 499 31.84 -5.21 -34.62
C GLU A 499 30.60 -6.13 -34.63
N LYS A 500 30.26 -6.51 -35.87
CA LYS A 500 29.18 -7.45 -36.24
C LYS A 500 29.49 -8.88 -35.82
N PRO A 501 28.47 -9.74 -35.65
CA PRO A 501 28.64 -11.10 -35.14
C PRO A 501 29.16 -12.09 -36.16
N LYS A 502 30.14 -12.92 -35.76
CA LYS A 502 30.64 -14.05 -36.51
C LYS A 502 29.70 -15.26 -36.39
N LYS A 503 29.25 -15.72 -37.57
CA LYS A 503 28.61 -17.01 -37.80
C LYS A 503 29.58 -18.15 -37.46
N THR A 504 29.17 -19.12 -36.66
CA THR A 504 29.77 -20.44 -36.57
C THR A 504 28.77 -21.52 -37.00
N ARG A 505 29.04 -22.03 -38.06
CA ARG A 505 28.96 -23.22 -38.88
C ARG A 505 28.37 -24.47 -38.19
N ALA A 506 27.26 -24.93 -38.75
CA ALA A 506 26.65 -26.22 -38.55
C ALA A 506 27.60 -27.37 -38.85
N LYS A 507 27.62 -28.39 -38.01
CA LYS A 507 28.11 -29.73 -38.34
C LYS A 507 26.91 -30.69 -38.37
N LYS A 508 26.69 -31.15 -39.61
CA LYS A 508 25.77 -32.18 -40.05
C LYS A 508 26.33 -33.54 -39.60
N ALA A 509 25.58 -34.34 -38.95
CA ALA A 509 25.82 -35.78 -38.86
C ALA A 509 24.50 -36.53 -39.05
N LYS A 510 24.60 -37.42 -39.95
CA LYS A 510 23.71 -38.28 -40.69
C LYS A 510 22.80 -39.17 -39.83
N ALA A 511 21.66 -39.37 -40.40
CA ALA A 511 20.76 -40.49 -40.15
C ALA A 511 21.45 -41.84 -40.42
N ASP A 512 21.08 -42.82 -39.63
CA ASP A 512 20.85 -44.17 -40.12
C ASP A 512 19.69 -44.82 -39.36
N SER A 513 18.92 -45.47 -40.15
CA SER A 513 17.65 -46.15 -40.03
C SER A 513 17.76 -47.52 -39.36
N GLU A 514 16.57 -48.09 -39.07
CA GLU A 514 16.19 -49.49 -38.77
C GLU A 514 16.12 -49.80 -37.24
N GLU A 515 15.03 -50.13 -36.70
CA GLU A 515 13.86 -51.00 -36.95
C GLU A 515 12.65 -50.52 -36.08
#